data_445b224d8eb7f93d1f00b76e899a8de9
#
_entry.id   445b224d8eb7f93d1f00b76e899a8de9
#
_cell.length_a   1.000
_cell.length_b   1.000
_cell.length_c   1.000
_cell.angle_alpha   90.00
_cell.angle_beta   90.00
_cell.angle_gamma   90.00
#
_symmetry.space_group_name_H-M   'P 1'
#
loop_
_entity.id
_entity.type
_entity.pdbx_description
1 polymer ?
#
loop_
_entity_poly.entity_id
_entity_poly.type
_entity_poly.pdbx_seq_one_letter_code
_entity_poly.pdbx_strand_id
1 'polypeptide(L)'
;MCGIVGFTGSAQAAPILLDGLSKLEYRGYDSAGLAVQNAAGKIEVVKAKGRLRVLSEMTDEGKAVQGCCGIGHTRWATHGEPSVVNAHPHYSRDQKIAVVHNGIIENYQELKTRLINKGFTFASQTDTEVVAQLLDYYYTGVSAGDSLDAITRMMMHVRGSYALGILFADQPGVVYAVRKDSPLIVGKAENGSLIASDVPALLKYTRTVYYIDNLEIARLTPDSIEFFNIDKEPVEKEASTIEWDAEAAEKGGYEHFMMKEIHEQPTAVRDTLSPRIKDGRIDLSELGLDEEAIKNVRRIYIIGCGSAYHVGVAARYVFESLARLPVEVDVASEFRYRDPVLEPDSMAVIISQSGETADTLAALRECKERGVRTIGVVNVVGSSIAREADATLYTWAGPEIAVATTKAYSTQLAACYLLAVEFARVCGKIEEEKYAELVAELQILPDKIAKTLTDNERIQWFASKYASAKDAFFIGRGLDYAVALEGSLKFKEISYIHSEAFAAGEMKHGPISLIEKNMLVVGVLTQPDLYEKMVSNLVEAKSRGAYIMGLTTYGNYSIEDTANFTVYVPKTDPHFATSLSVVPLQLLAYYVSCAKGLDVDKPRNLAKSVTVE
;
A
#
# COMPACT_ATOMS: atom_id res chain seq x y z
N MET A 1 5.93 -1.46 8.13
CA MET A 1 5.62 -0.16 8.75
C MET A 1 4.85 -0.33 10.04
N CYS A 2 4.80 0.72 10.87
CA CYS A 2 4.26 0.69 12.21
C CYS A 2 2.79 1.12 12.27
N GLY A 3 2.06 0.73 13.33
CA GLY A 3 0.71 1.21 13.63
C GLY A 3 0.70 2.11 14.86
N ILE A 4 0.07 3.28 14.77
CA ILE A 4 -0.17 4.20 15.89
C ILE A 4 -1.67 4.21 16.19
N VAL A 5 -2.02 4.16 17.47
CA VAL A 5 -3.35 4.47 17.98
C VAL A 5 -3.19 5.30 19.25
N GLY A 6 -4.00 6.35 19.42
CA GLY A 6 -4.11 7.09 20.67
C GLY A 6 -5.57 7.33 21.01
N PHE A 7 -5.86 7.48 22.28
CA PHE A 7 -7.20 7.74 22.79
C PHE A 7 -7.15 8.64 24.02
N THR A 8 -8.10 9.56 24.10
CA THR A 8 -8.44 10.30 25.32
C THR A 8 -9.95 10.43 25.40
N GLY A 9 -10.52 10.12 26.56
CA GLY A 9 -11.98 10.13 26.70
C GLY A 9 -12.47 9.69 28.07
N SER A 10 -13.71 9.19 28.13
CA SER A 10 -14.35 8.72 29.36
C SER A 10 -14.14 7.22 29.63
N ALA A 11 -13.74 6.44 28.62
CA ALA A 11 -13.52 4.99 28.73
C ALA A 11 -12.07 4.66 29.08
N GLN A 12 -11.80 3.40 29.48
CA GLN A 12 -10.43 2.91 29.69
C GLN A 12 -9.68 2.86 28.35
N ALA A 13 -8.50 3.48 28.30
CA ALA A 13 -7.73 3.63 27.07
C ALA A 13 -7.11 2.31 26.59
N ALA A 14 -6.54 1.49 27.49
CA ALA A 14 -5.78 0.31 27.07
C ALA A 14 -6.58 -0.68 26.21
N PRO A 15 -7.84 -1.06 26.51
CA PRO A 15 -8.64 -1.92 25.64
C PRO A 15 -8.90 -1.30 24.26
N ILE A 16 -9.13 0.02 24.17
CA ILE A 16 -9.36 0.74 22.92
C ILE A 16 -8.08 0.76 22.07
N LEU A 17 -6.93 1.02 22.71
CA LEU A 17 -5.63 0.99 22.05
C LEU A 17 -5.34 -0.40 21.47
N LEU A 18 -5.55 -1.47 22.24
CA LEU A 18 -5.32 -2.85 21.79
C LEU A 18 -6.26 -3.23 20.64
N ASP A 19 -7.53 -2.86 20.71
CA ASP A 19 -8.49 -3.11 19.64
C ASP A 19 -8.08 -2.38 18.35
N GLY A 20 -7.77 -1.09 18.43
CA GLY A 20 -7.30 -0.31 17.28
C GLY A 20 -5.97 -0.84 16.71
N LEU A 21 -5.00 -1.19 17.55
CA LEU A 21 -3.73 -1.78 17.12
C LEU A 21 -3.91 -3.15 16.45
N SER A 22 -4.93 -3.94 16.86
CA SER A 22 -5.25 -5.21 16.22
C SER A 22 -5.62 -5.03 14.75
N LYS A 23 -6.27 -3.93 14.42
CA LYS A 23 -6.64 -3.54 13.05
C LYS A 23 -5.46 -3.00 12.25
N LEU A 24 -4.34 -2.67 12.90
CA LEU A 24 -3.12 -2.16 12.28
C LEU A 24 -1.95 -3.15 12.30
N GLU A 25 -2.14 -4.37 12.83
CA GLU A 25 -1.05 -5.34 12.95
C GLU A 25 -0.46 -5.76 11.60
N TYR A 26 -1.20 -5.62 10.50
CA TYR A 26 -0.68 -5.81 9.14
C TYR A 26 0.42 -4.79 8.76
N ARG A 27 0.53 -3.68 9.49
CA ARG A 27 1.58 -2.67 9.32
C ARG A 27 2.85 -2.99 10.08
N GLY A 28 2.78 -3.70 11.22
CA GLY A 28 3.95 -4.04 12.03
C GLY A 28 3.60 -5.06 13.11
N TYR A 29 4.48 -6.01 13.35
CA TYR A 29 4.25 -7.16 14.25
C TYR A 29 5.50 -7.65 14.97
N ASP A 30 6.62 -6.89 14.91
CA ASP A 30 7.91 -7.27 15.52
C ASP A 30 7.93 -7.03 17.03
N SER A 31 7.24 -5.98 17.45
CA SER A 31 7.02 -5.65 18.86
C SER A 31 5.81 -4.73 19.00
N ALA A 32 5.25 -4.65 20.18
CA ALA A 32 4.13 -3.78 20.49
C ALA A 32 4.27 -3.17 21.88
N GLY A 33 3.58 -2.06 22.12
CA GLY A 33 3.51 -1.47 23.44
C GLY A 33 2.49 -0.36 23.55
N LEU A 34 2.16 0.02 24.76
CA LEU A 34 1.25 1.10 25.09
C LEU A 34 1.79 1.94 26.26
N ALA A 35 1.42 3.20 26.28
CA ALA A 35 1.57 4.12 27.40
C ALA A 35 0.20 4.65 27.77
N VAL A 36 -0.20 4.47 29.02
CA VAL A 36 -1.49 4.92 29.53
C VAL A 36 -1.28 5.83 30.71
N GLN A 37 -1.97 6.96 30.69
CA GLN A 37 -1.92 7.98 31.73
C GLN A 37 -3.12 7.83 32.66
N ASN A 38 -2.86 7.71 33.93
CA ASN A 38 -3.91 7.68 34.95
C ASN A 38 -4.35 9.08 35.37
N ALA A 39 -5.41 9.19 36.18
CA ALA A 39 -5.96 10.45 36.63
C ALA A 39 -4.97 11.32 37.45
N ALA A 40 -3.91 10.70 38.04
CA ALA A 40 -2.85 11.41 38.74
C ALA A 40 -1.71 11.89 37.83
N GLY A 41 -1.86 11.72 36.52
CA GLY A 41 -0.85 12.11 35.52
C GLY A 41 0.30 11.10 35.34
N LYS A 42 0.35 10.04 36.14
CA LYS A 42 1.41 9.01 35.99
C LYS A 42 1.20 8.25 34.69
N ILE A 43 2.25 8.15 33.89
CA ILE A 43 2.30 7.35 32.66
C ILE A 43 2.82 5.95 32.99
N GLU A 44 2.02 4.92 32.71
CA GLU A 44 2.42 3.54 32.78
C GLU A 44 2.73 3.02 31.39
N VAL A 45 3.91 2.41 31.19
CA VAL A 45 4.38 1.91 29.88
C VAL A 45 4.53 0.39 29.96
N VAL A 46 3.86 -0.33 29.04
CA VAL A 46 3.98 -1.78 28.88
C VAL A 46 4.43 -2.09 27.46
N LYS A 47 5.45 -2.93 27.32
CA LYS A 47 6.05 -3.29 26.03
C LYS A 47 6.26 -4.79 25.91
N ALA A 48 6.08 -5.33 24.71
CA ALA A 48 6.31 -6.73 24.40
C ALA A 48 7.07 -6.89 23.08
N LYS A 49 7.95 -7.90 23.01
CA LYS A 49 8.52 -8.38 21.75
C LYS A 49 7.56 -9.37 21.11
N GLY A 50 7.37 -9.30 19.80
CA GLY A 50 6.51 -10.18 19.03
C GLY A 50 5.15 -9.55 18.71
N ARG A 51 4.20 -10.38 18.30
CA ARG A 51 2.87 -9.95 17.87
C ARG A 51 2.06 -9.30 19.01
N LEU A 52 1.08 -8.49 18.66
CA LEU A 52 0.21 -7.75 19.58
C LEU A 52 -0.45 -8.66 20.64
N ARG A 53 -0.71 -9.93 20.28
CA ARG A 53 -1.28 -10.91 21.24
C ARG A 53 -0.45 -11.02 22.51
N VAL A 54 0.89 -10.97 22.43
CA VAL A 54 1.76 -11.05 23.62
C VAL A 54 1.50 -9.87 24.56
N LEU A 55 1.38 -8.66 24.01
CA LEU A 55 1.04 -7.46 24.78
C LEU A 55 -0.36 -7.55 25.40
N SER A 56 -1.34 -8.04 24.65
CA SER A 56 -2.71 -8.24 25.11
C SER A 56 -2.78 -9.22 26.29
N GLU A 57 -2.10 -10.35 26.19
CA GLU A 57 -2.00 -11.34 27.29
C GLU A 57 -1.31 -10.75 28.53
N MET A 58 -0.22 -9.99 28.37
CA MET A 58 0.51 -9.35 29.47
C MET A 58 -0.33 -8.30 30.21
N THR A 59 -1.28 -7.67 29.53
CA THR A 59 -2.13 -6.60 30.08
C THR A 59 -3.54 -7.07 30.45
N ASP A 60 -3.81 -8.38 30.44
CA ASP A 60 -5.16 -8.94 30.63
C ASP A 60 -6.18 -8.24 29.72
N GLU A 61 -5.91 -8.25 28.41
CA GLU A 61 -6.72 -7.54 27.40
C GLU A 61 -6.87 -6.04 27.69
N GLY A 62 -5.86 -5.44 28.31
CA GLY A 62 -5.83 -4.03 28.71
C GLY A 62 -6.46 -3.73 30.06
N LYS A 63 -7.07 -4.71 30.75
CA LYS A 63 -7.74 -4.49 32.05
C LYS A 63 -6.76 -4.20 33.18
N ALA A 64 -5.52 -4.70 33.07
CA ALA A 64 -4.49 -4.49 34.11
C ALA A 64 -3.92 -3.07 34.10
N VAL A 65 -4.09 -2.30 33.01
CA VAL A 65 -3.52 -0.95 32.84
C VAL A 65 -4.63 0.08 32.90
N GLN A 66 -4.66 0.90 33.97
CA GLN A 66 -5.76 1.81 34.29
C GLN A 66 -5.49 3.25 33.83
N GLY A 67 -6.43 3.83 33.11
CA GLY A 67 -6.40 5.22 32.67
C GLY A 67 -7.24 5.46 31.43
N CYS A 68 -7.68 6.71 31.26
CA CYS A 68 -8.59 7.10 30.16
C CYS A 68 -7.89 7.87 29.04
N CYS A 69 -6.57 8.01 29.11
CA CYS A 69 -5.75 8.66 28.10
C CYS A 69 -4.52 7.80 27.82
N GLY A 70 -4.20 7.57 26.55
CA GLY A 70 -3.06 6.72 26.20
C GLY A 70 -2.71 6.73 24.72
N ILE A 71 -1.52 6.21 24.44
CA ILE A 71 -0.98 5.96 23.08
C ILE A 71 -0.45 4.55 23.00
N GLY A 72 -0.59 3.94 21.83
CA GLY A 72 -0.12 2.58 21.58
C GLY A 72 0.51 2.44 20.21
N HIS A 73 1.32 1.39 20.05
CA HIS A 73 2.12 1.20 18.85
C HIS A 73 2.34 -0.28 18.54
N THR A 74 2.30 -0.64 17.26
CA THR A 74 2.85 -1.89 16.72
C THR A 74 4.01 -1.55 15.81
N ARG A 75 5.17 -2.18 16.08
CA ARG A 75 6.44 -1.81 15.44
C ARG A 75 6.81 -2.76 14.31
N TRP A 76 7.27 -2.17 13.23
CA TRP A 76 8.12 -2.76 12.22
C TRP A 76 9.53 -2.19 12.40
N ALA A 77 10.50 -3.04 12.69
CA ALA A 77 11.85 -2.58 13.05
C ALA A 77 12.61 -2.03 11.85
N THR A 78 13.00 -0.75 11.92
CA THR A 78 13.92 -0.07 10.99
C THR A 78 15.27 0.17 11.64
N HIS A 79 15.29 0.71 12.86
CA HIS A 79 16.48 1.01 13.64
C HIS A 79 16.47 0.23 14.97
N GLY A 80 17.49 -0.58 15.21
CA GLY A 80 17.57 -1.47 16.36
C GLY A 80 16.73 -2.75 16.22
N GLU A 81 17.28 -3.87 16.65
CA GLU A 81 16.60 -5.19 16.56
C GLU A 81 15.27 -5.23 17.32
N PRO A 82 14.35 -6.14 16.95
CA PRO A 82 13.14 -6.37 17.71
C PRO A 82 13.44 -6.83 19.16
N SER A 83 13.18 -5.96 20.13
CA SER A 83 13.38 -6.19 21.55
C SER A 83 12.39 -5.35 22.38
N VAL A 84 12.22 -5.69 23.66
CA VAL A 84 11.37 -4.90 24.56
C VAL A 84 11.92 -3.47 24.74
N VAL A 85 13.24 -3.31 24.77
CA VAL A 85 13.88 -1.98 24.92
C VAL A 85 13.61 -1.11 23.71
N ASN A 86 13.71 -1.67 22.49
CA ASN A 86 13.52 -0.98 21.23
C ASN A 86 12.04 -0.88 20.82
N ALA A 87 11.10 -1.51 21.53
CA ALA A 87 9.67 -1.34 21.31
C ALA A 87 9.21 0.06 21.74
N HIS A 88 8.20 0.60 21.03
CA HIS A 88 7.50 1.82 21.43
C HIS A 88 6.41 1.54 22.46
N PRO A 89 6.00 2.53 23.25
CA PRO A 89 6.46 3.93 23.31
C PRO A 89 7.85 4.08 23.90
N HIS A 90 8.57 5.13 23.44
CA HIS A 90 9.78 5.63 24.11
C HIS A 90 9.41 6.75 25.08
N TYR A 91 10.23 7.00 26.08
CA TYR A 91 9.95 8.01 27.10
C TYR A 91 11.21 8.80 27.45
N SER A 92 10.99 10.02 27.98
CA SER A 92 12.07 10.87 28.50
C SER A 92 12.74 10.22 29.71
N ARG A 93 13.94 10.69 30.08
CA ARG A 93 14.76 10.13 31.18
C ARG A 93 14.03 10.06 32.51
N ASP A 94 13.11 11.00 32.79
CA ASP A 94 12.29 11.05 34.01
C ASP A 94 10.88 10.48 33.83
N GLN A 95 10.60 9.86 32.68
CA GLN A 95 9.33 9.24 32.30
C GLN A 95 8.13 10.19 32.29
N LYS A 96 8.37 11.50 32.12
CA LYS A 96 7.30 12.51 32.05
C LYS A 96 6.74 12.70 30.66
N ILE A 97 7.46 12.31 29.62
CA ILE A 97 7.01 12.40 28.23
C ILE A 97 7.09 11.02 27.60
N ALA A 98 6.01 10.55 27.01
CA ALA A 98 5.97 9.31 26.23
C ALA A 98 5.64 9.60 24.76
N VAL A 99 6.32 8.88 23.86
CA VAL A 99 6.22 9.11 22.41
C VAL A 99 6.09 7.78 21.68
N VAL A 100 5.14 7.71 20.74
CA VAL A 100 5.10 6.71 19.67
C VAL A 100 5.40 7.37 18.34
N HIS A 101 6.04 6.63 17.43
CA HIS A 101 6.54 7.19 16.18
C HIS A 101 6.42 6.19 15.03
N ASN A 102 5.89 6.66 13.91
CA ASN A 102 6.03 6.05 12.59
C ASN A 102 6.88 6.99 11.74
N GLY A 103 7.88 6.45 11.07
CA GLY A 103 8.78 7.25 10.24
C GLY A 103 10.25 6.93 10.49
N ILE A 104 11.11 7.80 10.01
CA ILE A 104 12.56 7.76 10.24
C ILE A 104 13.07 9.17 10.56
N ILE A 105 13.80 9.30 11.66
CA ILE A 105 14.51 10.53 12.03
C ILE A 105 15.92 10.46 11.47
N GLU A 106 16.12 11.02 10.29
CA GLU A 106 17.39 10.92 9.53
C GLU A 106 18.59 11.49 10.27
N ASN A 107 18.42 12.59 10.98
CA ASN A 107 19.49 13.24 11.73
C ASN A 107 19.59 12.79 13.20
N TYR A 108 19.04 11.61 13.53
CA TYR A 108 18.98 11.15 14.93
C TYR A 108 20.35 11.02 15.59
N GLN A 109 21.39 10.63 14.87
CA GLN A 109 22.74 10.48 15.42
C GLN A 109 23.35 11.83 15.83
N GLU A 110 23.15 12.86 15.00
CA GLU A 110 23.57 14.23 15.30
C GLU A 110 22.86 14.75 16.57
N LEU A 111 21.54 14.60 16.60
CA LEU A 111 20.72 15.02 17.74
C LEU A 111 21.06 14.23 19.00
N LYS A 112 21.26 12.92 18.90
CA LYS A 112 21.70 12.06 20.01
C LYS A 112 23.03 12.53 20.60
N THR A 113 24.03 12.78 19.76
CA THR A 113 25.34 13.28 20.20
C THR A 113 25.19 14.62 20.91
N ARG A 114 24.40 15.54 20.37
CA ARG A 114 24.14 16.84 20.98
C ARG A 114 23.49 16.73 22.36
N LEU A 115 22.51 15.81 22.51
CA LEU A 115 21.81 15.57 23.77
C LEU A 115 22.69 14.87 24.80
N ILE A 116 23.53 13.92 24.40
CA ILE A 116 24.54 13.29 25.29
C ILE A 116 25.48 14.34 25.86
N ASN A 117 25.95 15.27 25.04
CA ASN A 117 26.82 16.37 25.50
C ASN A 117 26.08 17.34 26.49
N LYS A 118 24.77 17.27 26.56
CA LYS A 118 23.92 17.99 27.52
C LYS A 118 23.52 17.14 28.72
N GLY A 119 24.04 15.93 28.85
CA GLY A 119 23.83 15.04 30.00
C GLY A 119 22.58 14.14 29.86
N PHE A 120 22.03 13.98 28.65
CA PHE A 120 20.95 13.03 28.40
C PHE A 120 21.51 11.62 28.18
N THR A 121 20.76 10.63 28.60
CA THR A 121 21.10 9.20 28.45
C THR A 121 20.09 8.52 27.54
N PHE A 122 20.50 7.47 26.86
CA PHE A 122 19.69 6.71 25.92
C PHE A 122 19.71 5.23 26.28
N ALA A 123 18.54 4.60 26.33
CA ALA A 123 18.38 3.19 26.65
C ALA A 123 18.25 2.33 25.38
N SER A 124 17.68 2.87 24.32
CA SER A 124 17.40 2.14 23.09
C SER A 124 18.38 2.45 21.96
N GLN A 125 18.29 1.63 20.92
CA GLN A 125 19.03 1.79 19.67
C GLN A 125 18.17 2.49 18.58
N THR A 126 16.95 2.95 18.94
CA THR A 126 16.02 3.53 17.98
C THR A 126 16.32 5.00 17.73
N ASP A 127 15.95 5.48 16.57
CA ASP A 127 15.91 6.89 16.22
C ASP A 127 14.85 7.66 17.03
N THR A 128 13.75 7.00 17.38
CA THR A 128 12.60 7.59 18.08
C THR A 128 12.91 8.08 19.49
N GLU A 129 13.78 7.41 20.25
CA GLU A 129 14.11 7.86 21.60
C GLU A 129 14.69 9.27 21.60
N VAL A 130 15.36 9.67 20.50
CA VAL A 130 15.88 11.03 20.35
C VAL A 130 14.75 12.08 20.41
N VAL A 131 13.58 11.77 19.87
CA VAL A 131 12.42 12.66 19.92
C VAL A 131 11.95 12.86 21.37
N ALA A 132 11.82 11.78 22.13
CA ALA A 132 11.42 11.87 23.54
C ALA A 132 12.40 12.70 24.38
N GLN A 133 13.70 12.49 24.18
CA GLN A 133 14.75 13.24 24.89
C GLN A 133 14.85 14.70 24.41
N LEU A 134 14.61 14.97 23.13
CA LEU A 134 14.62 16.33 22.58
C LEU A 134 13.41 17.14 23.08
N LEU A 135 12.23 16.50 23.17
CA LEU A 135 11.06 17.10 23.80
C LEU A 135 11.31 17.44 25.27
N ASP A 136 11.93 16.52 26.05
CA ASP A 136 12.30 16.79 27.44
C ASP A 136 13.26 17.99 27.54
N TYR A 137 14.27 18.04 26.69
CA TYR A 137 15.21 19.16 26.64
C TYR A 137 14.54 20.50 26.41
N TYR A 138 13.58 20.57 25.47
CA TYR A 138 12.88 21.82 25.22
C TYR A 138 11.84 22.10 26.30
N TYR A 139 11.02 21.14 26.66
CA TYR A 139 9.89 21.30 27.58
C TYR A 139 10.32 21.76 28.97
N THR A 140 11.35 21.10 29.54
CA THR A 140 11.87 21.42 30.87
C THR A 140 12.80 22.63 30.88
N GLY A 141 13.43 22.95 29.77
CA GLY A 141 14.42 24.03 29.64
C GLY A 141 13.84 25.28 28.99
N VAL A 142 13.87 25.30 27.66
CA VAL A 142 13.63 26.54 26.87
C VAL A 142 12.15 26.96 26.86
N SER A 143 11.26 25.99 26.77
CA SER A 143 9.80 26.23 26.64
C SER A 143 9.08 26.36 27.98
N ALA A 144 9.79 26.19 29.11
CA ALA A 144 9.30 26.41 30.48
C ALA A 144 7.92 25.78 30.77
N GLY A 145 7.66 24.56 30.26
CA GLY A 145 6.40 23.84 30.44
C GLY A 145 5.36 24.10 29.35
N ASP A 146 5.67 24.89 28.33
CA ASP A 146 4.80 25.03 27.14
C ASP A 146 5.03 23.85 26.17
N SER A 147 4.03 22.97 26.10
CA SER A 147 4.08 21.77 25.26
C SER A 147 4.03 22.10 23.76
N LEU A 148 3.23 23.08 23.33
CA LEU A 148 3.17 23.49 21.93
C LEU A 148 4.51 24.07 21.48
N ASP A 149 5.15 24.92 22.30
CA ASP A 149 6.46 25.47 22.00
C ASP A 149 7.54 24.36 21.95
N ALA A 150 7.51 23.42 22.89
CA ALA A 150 8.44 22.29 22.90
C ALA A 150 8.28 21.40 21.65
N ILE A 151 7.06 21.10 21.25
CA ILE A 151 6.73 20.32 20.05
C ILE A 151 7.21 21.07 18.80
N THR A 152 6.88 22.34 18.65
CA THR A 152 7.31 23.17 17.51
C THR A 152 8.82 23.21 17.38
N ARG A 153 9.55 23.41 18.48
CA ARG A 153 11.02 23.40 18.47
C ARG A 153 11.59 22.05 18.08
N MET A 154 10.98 20.96 18.54
CA MET A 154 11.35 19.61 18.13
C MET A 154 11.18 19.47 16.61
N MET A 155 10.02 19.85 16.07
CA MET A 155 9.71 19.77 14.64
C MET A 155 10.71 20.55 13.77
N MET A 156 11.18 21.71 14.22
CA MET A 156 12.18 22.53 13.52
C MET A 156 13.57 21.90 13.46
N HIS A 157 13.88 20.98 14.36
CA HIS A 157 15.22 20.37 14.46
C HIS A 157 15.30 18.95 13.91
N VAL A 158 14.16 18.27 13.81
CA VAL A 158 14.09 16.91 13.30
C VAL A 158 14.02 16.93 11.77
N ARG A 159 14.87 16.11 11.12
CA ARG A 159 14.79 15.86 9.66
C ARG A 159 14.30 14.44 9.40
N GLY A 160 13.59 14.26 8.30
CA GLY A 160 12.96 13.00 7.90
C GLY A 160 11.45 13.02 8.00
N SER A 161 10.83 11.86 7.83
CA SER A 161 9.39 11.65 7.91
C SER A 161 8.97 11.19 9.30
N TYR A 162 7.85 11.70 9.83
CA TYR A 162 7.33 11.27 11.12
C TYR A 162 5.81 11.45 11.26
N ALA A 163 5.21 10.53 11.98
CA ALA A 163 3.92 10.67 12.63
C ALA A 163 4.11 10.33 14.11
N LEU A 164 3.75 11.23 14.99
CA LEU A 164 4.01 11.14 16.43
C LEU A 164 2.70 11.18 17.23
N GLY A 165 2.57 10.30 18.23
CA GLY A 165 1.64 10.45 19.35
C GLY A 165 2.43 10.76 20.61
N ILE A 166 2.05 11.79 21.36
CA ILE A 166 2.83 12.33 22.49
C ILE A 166 1.93 12.50 23.71
N LEU A 167 2.42 12.08 24.89
CA LEU A 167 1.81 12.34 26.19
C LEU A 167 2.79 13.11 27.09
N PHE A 168 2.25 14.08 27.84
CA PHE A 168 2.96 14.78 28.92
C PHE A 168 2.31 14.43 30.27
N ALA A 169 3.10 14.01 31.26
CA ALA A 169 2.62 13.53 32.55
C ALA A 169 1.84 14.58 33.34
N ASP A 170 2.22 15.86 33.22
CA ASP A 170 1.59 16.99 33.88
C ASP A 170 0.39 17.58 33.11
N GLN A 171 0.00 16.96 31.99
CA GLN A 171 -1.19 17.31 31.19
C GLN A 171 -2.13 16.09 31.09
N PRO A 172 -2.78 15.69 32.17
CA PRO A 172 -3.63 14.51 32.17
C PRO A 172 -4.82 14.68 31.23
N GLY A 173 -5.08 13.64 30.43
CA GLY A 173 -6.18 13.65 29.47
C GLY A 173 -5.87 14.37 28.14
N VAL A 174 -4.62 14.75 27.89
CA VAL A 174 -4.23 15.38 26.62
C VAL A 174 -3.34 14.46 25.80
N VAL A 175 -3.69 14.23 24.54
CA VAL A 175 -2.87 13.58 23.53
C VAL A 175 -2.48 14.60 22.46
N TYR A 176 -1.20 14.68 22.14
CA TYR A 176 -0.75 15.45 20.97
C TYR A 176 -0.46 14.52 19.80
N ALA A 177 -0.84 14.95 18.60
CA ALA A 177 -0.53 14.30 17.35
C ALA A 177 0.19 15.26 16.41
N VAL A 178 1.26 14.79 15.79
CA VAL A 178 2.11 15.62 14.91
C VAL A 178 2.51 14.78 13.72
N ARG A 179 2.53 15.38 12.52
CA ARG A 179 2.99 14.65 11.34
C ARG A 179 3.85 15.50 10.40
N LYS A 180 4.74 14.77 9.70
CA LYS A 180 5.41 15.20 8.48
C LYS A 180 5.62 13.97 7.60
N ASP A 181 5.01 13.95 6.41
CA ASP A 181 5.10 12.90 5.37
C ASP A 181 4.63 11.49 5.77
N SER A 182 4.53 11.14 7.05
CA SER A 182 3.94 9.89 7.53
C SER A 182 2.44 10.06 7.84
N PRO A 183 1.56 9.08 7.52
CA PRO A 183 0.11 9.22 7.71
C PRO A 183 -0.28 9.24 9.20
N LEU A 184 -1.16 10.19 9.56
CA LEU A 184 -1.80 10.27 10.87
C LEU A 184 -3.13 11.01 10.72
N ILE A 185 -4.19 10.44 11.28
CA ILE A 185 -5.55 10.99 11.26
C ILE A 185 -6.09 11.12 12.67
N VAL A 186 -7.01 12.05 12.85
CA VAL A 186 -7.71 12.32 14.10
C VAL A 186 -9.17 11.95 13.95
N GLY A 187 -9.73 11.23 14.92
CA GLY A 187 -11.15 10.85 14.95
C GLY A 187 -11.87 11.49 16.13
N LYS A 188 -13.10 11.99 15.92
CA LYS A 188 -13.99 12.44 17.00
C LYS A 188 -15.07 11.40 17.22
N ALA A 189 -15.08 10.80 18.41
CA ALA A 189 -16.08 9.83 18.85
C ALA A 189 -16.99 10.44 19.93
N GLU A 190 -18.11 9.79 20.24
CA GLU A 190 -19.03 10.21 21.32
C GLU A 190 -18.35 10.24 22.68
N ASN A 191 -17.46 9.27 22.94
CA ASN A 191 -16.82 9.05 24.24
C ASN A 191 -15.39 9.60 24.32
N GLY A 192 -14.97 10.44 23.36
CA GLY A 192 -13.62 11.00 23.37
C GLY A 192 -13.05 11.28 21.99
N SER A 193 -11.74 11.42 21.93
CA SER A 193 -10.98 11.74 20.72
C SER A 193 -9.90 10.68 20.50
N LEU A 194 -9.63 10.36 19.24
CA LEU A 194 -8.68 9.31 18.84
C LEU A 194 -7.66 9.84 17.83
N ILE A 195 -6.50 9.22 17.80
CA ILE A 195 -5.56 9.30 16.67
C ILE A 195 -5.28 7.91 16.14
N ALA A 196 -5.07 7.79 14.84
CA ALA A 196 -4.60 6.54 14.23
C ALA A 196 -3.74 6.81 12.99
N SER A 197 -2.83 5.90 12.71
CA SER A 197 -2.04 5.95 11.47
C SER A 197 -2.80 5.40 10.25
N ASP A 198 -3.98 4.81 10.45
CA ASP A 198 -4.86 4.35 9.36
C ASP A 198 -6.31 4.24 9.83
N VAL A 199 -7.22 4.42 8.88
CA VAL A 199 -8.68 4.44 9.04
C VAL A 199 -9.25 3.20 9.74
N PRO A 200 -8.85 1.95 9.42
CA PRO A 200 -9.43 0.75 10.03
C PRO A 200 -9.42 0.72 11.55
N ALA A 201 -8.46 1.41 12.19
CA ALA A 201 -8.37 1.48 13.64
C ALA A 201 -9.47 2.36 14.28
N LEU A 202 -10.09 3.25 13.51
CA LEU A 202 -11.09 4.21 13.99
C LEU A 202 -12.53 3.78 13.72
N LEU A 203 -12.79 2.96 12.69
CA LEU A 203 -14.12 2.68 12.15
C LEU A 203 -15.13 2.16 13.17
N LYS A 204 -14.66 1.43 14.19
CA LYS A 204 -15.51 0.93 15.28
C LYS A 204 -16.00 2.05 16.22
N TYR A 205 -15.26 3.15 16.31
CA TYR A 205 -15.49 4.23 17.27
C TYR A 205 -16.07 5.47 16.63
N THR A 206 -15.64 5.77 15.40
CA THR A 206 -16.12 6.96 14.67
C THR A 206 -15.90 6.81 13.17
N ARG A 207 -16.76 7.49 12.40
CA ARG A 207 -16.59 7.72 10.97
C ARG A 207 -16.20 9.18 10.67
N THR A 208 -16.23 10.04 11.67
CA THR A 208 -15.85 11.46 11.54
C THR A 208 -14.37 11.60 11.82
N VAL A 209 -13.61 11.99 10.80
CA VAL A 209 -12.15 12.14 10.87
C VAL A 209 -11.69 13.51 10.37
N TYR A 210 -10.51 13.89 10.84
CA TYR A 210 -9.80 15.10 10.40
C TYR A 210 -8.41 14.66 9.92
N TYR A 211 -7.99 15.17 8.78
CA TYR A 211 -6.65 14.94 8.24
C TYR A 211 -5.70 16.03 8.74
N ILE A 212 -4.62 15.61 9.41
CA ILE A 212 -3.53 16.51 9.81
C ILE A 212 -2.66 16.74 8.58
N ASP A 213 -2.33 17.99 8.25
CA ASP A 213 -1.38 18.30 7.20
C ASP A 213 0.07 18.30 7.73
N ASN A 214 1.04 18.39 6.80
CA ASN A 214 2.45 18.39 7.19
C ASN A 214 2.77 19.59 8.08
N LEU A 215 3.53 19.34 9.15
CA LEU A 215 3.96 20.32 10.13
C LEU A 215 2.80 20.96 10.94
N GLU A 216 1.68 20.27 11.02
CA GLU A 216 0.60 20.63 11.94
C GLU A 216 0.64 19.80 13.22
N ILE A 217 0.08 20.37 14.27
CA ILE A 217 -0.07 19.78 15.60
C ILE A 217 -1.56 19.67 15.90
N ALA A 218 -2.05 18.48 16.22
CA ALA A 218 -3.38 18.31 16.81
C ALA A 218 -3.25 18.10 18.32
N ARG A 219 -4.02 18.84 19.10
CA ARG A 219 -4.18 18.69 20.54
C ARG A 219 -5.57 18.11 20.81
N LEU A 220 -5.59 16.92 21.37
CA LEU A 220 -6.81 16.19 21.67
C LEU A 220 -7.06 16.18 23.18
N THR A 221 -8.29 16.51 23.55
CA THR A 221 -8.83 16.30 24.89
C THR A 221 -10.06 15.37 24.81
N PRO A 222 -10.63 14.92 25.93
CA PRO A 222 -11.89 14.16 25.89
C PRO A 222 -13.00 14.89 25.12
N ASP A 223 -13.05 16.21 25.23
CA ASP A 223 -14.18 17.02 24.73
C ASP A 223 -13.87 17.79 23.45
N SER A 224 -12.60 18.14 23.19
CA SER A 224 -12.20 18.99 22.06
C SER A 224 -11.02 18.44 21.26
N ILE A 225 -10.94 18.89 20.00
CA ILE A 225 -9.80 18.71 19.10
C ILE A 225 -9.43 20.09 18.57
N GLU A 226 -8.20 20.48 18.73
CA GLU A 226 -7.65 21.74 18.27
C GLU A 226 -6.46 21.49 17.37
N PHE A 227 -6.32 22.26 16.29
CA PHE A 227 -5.20 22.14 15.35
C PHE A 227 -4.40 23.44 15.34
N PHE A 228 -3.09 23.30 15.20
CA PHE A 228 -2.14 24.41 15.17
C PHE A 228 -1.14 24.20 14.04
N ASN A 229 -0.74 25.28 13.38
CA ASN A 229 0.40 25.27 12.47
C ASN A 229 1.74 25.32 13.23
N ILE A 230 2.86 25.30 12.51
CA ILE A 230 4.19 25.35 13.10
C ILE A 230 4.48 26.67 13.85
N ASP A 231 3.76 27.74 13.52
CA ASP A 231 3.85 29.02 14.20
C ASP A 231 2.94 29.11 15.44
N LYS A 232 2.29 28.02 15.81
CA LYS A 232 1.36 27.86 16.93
C LYS A 232 0.05 28.64 16.74
N GLU A 233 -0.28 29.03 15.52
CA GLU A 233 -1.56 29.65 15.22
C GLU A 233 -2.64 28.58 15.05
N PRO A 234 -3.86 28.80 15.55
CA PRO A 234 -4.98 27.88 15.36
C PRO A 234 -5.33 27.69 13.88
N VAL A 235 -5.59 26.45 13.48
CA VAL A 235 -6.01 26.09 12.13
C VAL A 235 -7.40 25.46 12.21
N GLU A 236 -8.32 25.93 11.39
CA GLU A 236 -9.63 25.28 11.25
C GLU A 236 -9.54 24.12 10.26
N LYS A 237 -10.15 22.98 10.63
CA LYS A 237 -10.19 21.77 9.81
C LYS A 237 -11.64 21.35 9.57
N GLU A 238 -11.93 20.99 8.34
CA GLU A 238 -13.21 20.37 7.99
C GLU A 238 -13.21 18.88 8.32
N ALA A 239 -14.32 18.40 8.88
CA ALA A 239 -14.51 16.99 9.16
C ALA A 239 -14.82 16.25 7.87
N SER A 240 -14.18 15.09 7.69
CA SER A 240 -14.48 14.15 6.61
C SER A 240 -15.21 12.93 7.18
N THR A 241 -16.17 12.41 6.42
CA THR A 241 -16.89 11.18 6.79
C THR A 241 -16.34 10.00 6.02
N ILE A 242 -15.96 8.93 6.74
CA ILE A 242 -15.53 7.68 6.14
C ILE A 242 -16.76 6.85 5.75
N GLU A 243 -16.90 6.60 4.46
CA GLU A 243 -18.02 5.83 3.90
C GLU A 243 -17.80 4.31 3.92
N TRP A 244 -16.60 3.84 4.27
CA TRP A 244 -16.29 2.41 4.29
C TRP A 244 -17.14 1.66 5.29
N ASP A 245 -17.60 0.47 4.89
CA ASP A 245 -18.27 -0.45 5.79
C ASP A 245 -17.24 -1.15 6.69
N ALA A 246 -17.50 -1.17 8.00
CA ALA A 246 -16.64 -1.88 8.96
C ALA A 246 -16.63 -3.40 8.69
N GLU A 247 -17.75 -3.98 8.19
CA GLU A 247 -17.84 -5.38 7.81
C GLU A 247 -16.95 -5.71 6.59
N ALA A 248 -16.70 -4.75 5.70
CA ALA A 248 -15.80 -4.94 4.56
C ALA A 248 -14.34 -5.21 4.99
N ALA A 249 -13.94 -4.78 6.18
CA ALA A 249 -12.63 -5.07 6.77
C ALA A 249 -12.56 -6.41 7.53
N GLU A 250 -13.58 -7.28 7.41
CA GLU A 250 -13.61 -8.62 7.98
C GLU A 250 -13.38 -9.70 6.93
N LYS A 251 -13.00 -10.92 7.35
CA LYS A 251 -12.69 -12.03 6.42
C LYS A 251 -13.91 -12.58 5.67
N GLY A 252 -15.13 -12.30 6.10
CA GLY A 252 -16.36 -12.69 5.39
C GLY A 252 -16.50 -14.20 5.10
N GLY A 253 -16.02 -15.05 6.01
CA GLY A 253 -16.06 -16.52 5.88
C GLY A 253 -14.85 -17.14 5.16
N TYR A 254 -13.94 -16.36 4.62
CA TYR A 254 -12.68 -16.86 4.05
C TYR A 254 -11.64 -17.15 5.14
N GLU A 255 -10.76 -18.09 4.89
CA GLU A 255 -9.67 -18.43 5.81
C GLU A 255 -8.68 -17.26 5.93
N HIS A 256 -8.37 -16.58 4.79
CA HIS A 256 -7.42 -15.48 4.70
C HIS A 256 -8.03 -14.27 3.98
N PHE A 257 -7.55 -13.07 4.33
CA PHE A 257 -7.92 -11.83 3.63
C PHE A 257 -7.52 -11.89 2.16
N MET A 258 -6.34 -12.39 1.83
CA MET A 258 -5.89 -12.50 0.45
C MET A 258 -6.86 -13.30 -0.43
N MET A 259 -7.39 -14.42 0.05
CA MET A 259 -8.38 -15.20 -0.71
C MET A 259 -9.69 -14.43 -0.88
N LYS A 260 -10.18 -13.76 0.17
CA LYS A 260 -11.34 -12.86 0.08
C LYS A 260 -11.11 -11.80 -1.00
N GLU A 261 -9.97 -11.10 -0.95
CA GLU A 261 -9.61 -10.00 -1.85
C GLU A 261 -9.43 -10.48 -3.30
N ILE A 262 -8.92 -11.69 -3.52
CA ILE A 262 -8.92 -12.33 -4.85
C ILE A 262 -10.35 -12.53 -5.37
N HIS A 263 -11.30 -12.95 -4.52
CA HIS A 263 -12.69 -13.15 -4.89
C HIS A 263 -13.50 -11.85 -5.00
N GLU A 264 -13.05 -10.78 -4.39
CA GLU A 264 -13.65 -9.44 -4.51
C GLU A 264 -13.29 -8.72 -5.82
N GLN A 265 -12.32 -9.20 -6.59
CA GLN A 265 -11.87 -8.54 -7.82
C GLN A 265 -13.01 -8.24 -8.81
N PRO A 266 -13.97 -9.14 -9.07
CA PRO A 266 -15.09 -8.83 -9.96
C PRO A 266 -15.91 -7.61 -9.51
N THR A 267 -16.21 -7.54 -8.21
CA THR A 267 -16.95 -6.40 -7.63
C THR A 267 -16.09 -5.13 -7.64
N ALA A 268 -14.86 -5.20 -7.19
CA ALA A 268 -13.96 -4.06 -7.15
C ALA A 268 -13.69 -3.45 -8.54
N VAL A 269 -13.51 -4.29 -9.56
CA VAL A 269 -13.34 -3.83 -10.95
C VAL A 269 -14.64 -3.20 -11.47
N ARG A 270 -15.82 -3.76 -11.13
CA ARG A 270 -17.12 -3.18 -11.47
C ARG A 270 -17.28 -1.80 -10.83
N ASP A 271 -16.96 -1.66 -9.56
CA ASP A 271 -17.08 -0.40 -8.82
C ASP A 271 -16.09 0.67 -9.33
N THR A 272 -14.96 0.26 -9.89
CA THR A 272 -14.03 1.16 -10.58
C THR A 272 -14.57 1.64 -11.91
N LEU A 273 -15.20 0.75 -12.70
CA LEU A 273 -15.62 1.02 -14.08
C LEU A 273 -17.00 1.68 -14.16
N SER A 274 -18.01 1.15 -13.43
CA SER A 274 -19.43 1.51 -13.62
C SER A 274 -19.73 2.99 -13.37
N PRO A 275 -19.17 3.68 -12.39
CA PRO A 275 -19.44 5.12 -12.21
C PRO A 275 -18.95 5.97 -13.39
N ARG A 276 -18.01 5.46 -14.18
CA ARG A 276 -17.31 6.15 -15.27
C ARG A 276 -17.73 5.68 -16.67
N ILE A 277 -18.66 4.75 -16.76
CA ILE A 277 -19.22 4.33 -18.05
C ILE A 277 -20.72 4.63 -18.03
N LYS A 278 -21.12 5.70 -18.72
CA LYS A 278 -22.50 6.19 -18.80
C LYS A 278 -22.96 6.16 -20.26
N ASP A 279 -24.08 5.55 -20.53
CA ASP A 279 -24.67 5.47 -21.87
C ASP A 279 -23.68 4.97 -22.95
N GLY A 280 -22.84 3.99 -22.59
CA GLY A 280 -21.83 3.42 -23.50
C GLY A 280 -20.63 4.33 -23.78
N ARG A 281 -20.41 5.37 -22.94
CA ARG A 281 -19.29 6.29 -23.04
C ARG A 281 -18.54 6.40 -21.72
N ILE A 282 -17.22 6.61 -21.83
CA ILE A 282 -16.36 6.87 -20.68
C ILE A 282 -16.50 8.34 -20.28
N ASP A 283 -16.80 8.58 -19.00
CA ASP A 283 -16.88 9.91 -18.39
C ASP A 283 -15.74 10.08 -17.39
N LEU A 284 -14.74 10.90 -17.75
CA LEU A 284 -13.59 11.27 -16.90
C LEU A 284 -13.68 12.75 -16.44
N SER A 285 -14.87 13.33 -16.43
CA SER A 285 -15.09 14.72 -16.01
C SER A 285 -14.56 15.01 -14.58
N GLU A 286 -14.56 14.00 -13.71
CA GLU A 286 -13.99 14.10 -12.35
C GLU A 286 -12.50 14.47 -12.34
N LEU A 287 -11.76 14.22 -13.43
CA LEU A 287 -10.34 14.55 -13.57
C LEU A 287 -10.11 15.98 -14.06
N GLY A 288 -11.18 16.73 -14.38
CA GLY A 288 -11.06 18.06 -14.98
C GLY A 288 -10.26 18.05 -16.28
N LEU A 289 -10.34 16.94 -17.03
CA LEU A 289 -9.71 16.78 -18.35
C LEU A 289 -10.77 16.99 -19.43
N ASP A 290 -10.67 18.08 -20.14
CA ASP A 290 -11.43 18.26 -21.37
C ASP A 290 -10.68 17.65 -22.58
N GLU A 291 -11.36 17.57 -23.71
CA GLU A 291 -10.78 16.98 -24.93
C GLU A 291 -9.54 17.77 -25.43
N GLU A 292 -9.47 19.07 -25.18
CA GLU A 292 -8.33 19.89 -25.61
C GLU A 292 -7.10 19.57 -24.75
N ALA A 293 -7.28 19.43 -23.43
CA ALA A 293 -6.22 19.02 -22.52
C ALA A 293 -5.66 17.64 -22.89
N ILE A 294 -6.54 16.68 -23.23
CA ILE A 294 -6.13 15.35 -23.68
C ILE A 294 -5.35 15.42 -25.01
N LYS A 295 -5.83 16.18 -26.00
CA LYS A 295 -5.18 16.33 -27.32
C LYS A 295 -3.79 16.98 -27.25
N ASN A 296 -3.55 17.76 -26.21
CA ASN A 296 -2.27 18.42 -25.99
C ASN A 296 -1.22 17.52 -25.33
N VAL A 297 -1.61 16.38 -24.76
CA VAL A 297 -0.66 15.43 -24.15
C VAL A 297 0.18 14.77 -25.24
N ARG A 298 1.51 14.87 -25.10
CA ARG A 298 2.47 14.28 -26.05
C ARG A 298 3.15 13.03 -25.51
N ARG A 299 3.22 12.90 -24.20
CA ARG A 299 3.86 11.77 -23.50
C ARG A 299 3.15 11.50 -22.19
N ILE A 300 3.11 10.25 -21.79
CA ILE A 300 2.61 9.84 -20.47
C ILE A 300 3.76 9.21 -19.68
N TYR A 301 3.94 9.66 -18.45
CA TYR A 301 4.78 8.99 -17.44
C TYR A 301 3.85 8.19 -16.52
N ILE A 302 4.14 6.91 -16.29
CA ILE A 302 3.42 6.10 -15.31
C ILE A 302 4.40 5.68 -14.23
N ILE A 303 4.15 6.10 -12.99
CA ILE A 303 5.11 5.98 -11.90
C ILE A 303 4.47 5.26 -10.72
N GLY A 304 5.16 4.26 -10.19
CA GLY A 304 4.68 3.48 -9.05
C GLY A 304 5.77 2.59 -8.45
N CYS A 305 5.43 1.85 -7.40
CA CYS A 305 6.29 0.85 -6.76
C CYS A 305 5.63 -0.54 -6.78
N GLY A 306 6.44 -1.60 -6.91
CA GLY A 306 5.97 -2.98 -6.81
C GLY A 306 4.85 -3.31 -7.81
N SER A 307 3.72 -3.79 -7.33
CA SER A 307 2.55 -4.13 -8.17
C SER A 307 2.01 -2.91 -8.94
N ALA A 308 2.06 -1.71 -8.36
CA ALA A 308 1.65 -0.49 -9.05
C ALA A 308 2.57 -0.15 -10.24
N TYR A 309 3.87 -0.40 -10.12
CA TYR A 309 4.80 -0.32 -11.25
C TYR A 309 4.44 -1.35 -12.34
N HIS A 310 4.10 -2.59 -11.98
CA HIS A 310 3.68 -3.61 -12.94
C HIS A 310 2.35 -3.24 -13.64
N VAL A 311 1.43 -2.55 -12.95
CA VAL A 311 0.26 -1.93 -13.62
C VAL A 311 0.72 -0.97 -14.70
N GLY A 312 1.69 -0.10 -14.39
CA GLY A 312 2.27 0.83 -15.36
C GLY A 312 2.87 0.11 -16.58
N VAL A 313 3.62 -0.97 -16.35
CA VAL A 313 4.19 -1.79 -17.43
C VAL A 313 3.10 -2.35 -18.35
N ALA A 314 1.99 -2.86 -17.79
CA ALA A 314 0.85 -3.33 -18.58
C ALA A 314 0.13 -2.18 -19.30
N ALA A 315 -0.14 -1.09 -18.59
CA ALA A 315 -0.82 0.09 -19.12
C ALA A 315 -0.06 0.71 -20.31
N ARG A 316 1.27 0.71 -20.28
CA ARG A 316 2.10 1.18 -21.41
C ARG A 316 1.70 0.49 -22.71
N TYR A 317 1.59 -0.84 -22.72
CA TYR A 317 1.20 -1.56 -23.94
C TYR A 317 -0.18 -1.14 -24.44
N VAL A 318 -1.12 -0.90 -23.52
CA VAL A 318 -2.49 -0.49 -23.87
C VAL A 318 -2.52 0.92 -24.44
N PHE A 319 -1.88 1.90 -23.78
CA PHE A 319 -1.80 3.28 -24.26
C PHE A 319 -1.08 3.39 -25.60
N GLU A 320 0.09 2.76 -25.74
CA GLU A 320 0.86 2.81 -26.97
C GLU A 320 0.14 2.15 -28.14
N SER A 321 -0.59 1.05 -27.88
CA SER A 321 -1.38 0.35 -28.90
C SER A 321 -2.63 1.14 -29.32
N LEU A 322 -3.42 1.63 -28.36
CA LEU A 322 -4.70 2.26 -28.63
C LEU A 322 -4.57 3.78 -28.89
N ALA A 323 -3.95 4.51 -27.99
CA ALA A 323 -3.85 5.98 -28.05
C ALA A 323 -2.66 6.47 -28.87
N ARG A 324 -1.71 5.60 -29.22
CA ARG A 324 -0.49 5.92 -29.97
C ARG A 324 0.34 7.04 -29.32
N LEU A 325 0.27 7.12 -27.98
CA LEU A 325 1.06 8.05 -27.18
C LEU A 325 2.28 7.32 -26.61
N PRO A 326 3.48 7.92 -26.67
CA PRO A 326 4.66 7.38 -25.98
C PRO A 326 4.43 7.31 -24.48
N VAL A 327 4.76 6.18 -23.88
CA VAL A 327 4.62 5.96 -22.44
C VAL A 327 5.95 5.55 -21.82
N GLU A 328 6.39 6.29 -20.82
CA GLU A 328 7.52 5.93 -19.99
C GLU A 328 7.03 5.42 -18.64
N VAL A 329 7.51 4.24 -18.24
CA VAL A 329 7.14 3.63 -16.96
C VAL A 329 8.37 3.56 -16.09
N ASP A 330 8.26 4.05 -14.86
CA ASP A 330 9.40 4.08 -13.95
C ASP A 330 9.06 3.62 -12.54
N VAL A 331 10.06 3.09 -11.86
CA VAL A 331 9.99 2.78 -10.43
C VAL A 331 10.18 4.07 -9.65
N ALA A 332 9.24 4.39 -8.78
CA ALA A 332 9.23 5.69 -8.10
C ALA A 332 10.50 5.96 -7.28
N SER A 333 11.10 4.93 -6.65
CA SER A 333 12.35 5.05 -5.89
C SER A 333 13.55 5.51 -6.75
N GLU A 334 13.58 5.11 -8.04
CA GLU A 334 14.63 5.52 -8.97
C GLU A 334 14.28 6.85 -9.63
N PHE A 335 13.00 7.05 -10.00
CA PHE A 335 12.52 8.26 -10.64
C PHE A 335 12.89 9.52 -9.85
N ARG A 336 12.67 9.53 -8.54
CA ARG A 336 12.92 10.69 -7.67
C ARG A 336 14.41 11.11 -7.58
N TYR A 337 15.35 10.24 -7.93
CA TYR A 337 16.80 10.53 -7.78
C TYR A 337 17.55 10.62 -9.09
N ARG A 338 16.96 10.17 -10.21
CA ARG A 338 17.66 10.18 -11.50
C ARG A 338 17.60 11.52 -12.24
N ASP A 339 17.01 12.56 -11.64
CA ASP A 339 16.80 13.86 -12.29
C ASP A 339 16.08 13.72 -13.65
N PRO A 340 14.80 13.27 -13.66
CA PRO A 340 14.11 12.89 -14.89
C PRO A 340 13.93 14.08 -15.83
N VAL A 341 14.11 13.83 -17.14
CA VAL A 341 13.78 14.82 -18.16
C VAL A 341 12.27 14.79 -18.40
N LEU A 342 11.58 15.82 -17.95
CA LEU A 342 10.13 15.96 -18.07
C LEU A 342 9.76 17.07 -19.05
N GLU A 343 8.83 16.79 -19.94
CA GLU A 343 8.33 17.72 -20.94
C GLU A 343 7.03 18.36 -20.43
N PRO A 344 6.83 19.70 -20.57
CA PRO A 344 5.64 20.40 -20.03
C PRO A 344 4.30 19.94 -20.63
N ASP A 345 4.30 19.41 -21.85
CA ASP A 345 3.13 18.84 -22.54
C ASP A 345 2.94 17.34 -22.25
N SER A 346 3.51 16.87 -21.14
CA SER A 346 3.35 15.50 -20.65
C SER A 346 2.31 15.43 -19.54
N MET A 347 1.91 14.20 -19.23
CA MET A 347 1.04 13.86 -18.09
C MET A 347 1.69 12.75 -17.27
N ALA A 348 1.65 12.87 -15.95
CA ALA A 348 2.11 11.83 -15.03
C ALA A 348 0.92 11.11 -14.38
N VAL A 349 0.85 9.80 -14.52
CA VAL A 349 -0.10 8.92 -13.84
C VAL A 349 0.65 8.27 -12.66
N ILE A 350 0.26 8.65 -11.46
CA ILE A 350 0.91 8.29 -10.21
C ILE A 350 0.06 7.20 -9.54
N ILE A 351 0.57 5.97 -9.49
CA ILE A 351 -0.21 4.81 -9.05
C ILE A 351 0.23 4.37 -7.65
N SER A 352 -0.71 4.33 -6.71
CA SER A 352 -0.49 3.81 -5.35
C SER A 352 -1.81 3.33 -4.74
N GLN A 353 -1.86 2.10 -4.24
CA GLN A 353 -3.06 1.60 -3.57
C GLN A 353 -3.40 2.44 -2.33
N SER A 354 -2.43 2.66 -1.44
CA SER A 354 -2.62 3.42 -0.20
C SER A 354 -2.63 4.94 -0.40
N GLY A 355 -2.03 5.42 -1.50
CA GLY A 355 -1.77 6.85 -1.71
C GLY A 355 -0.79 7.47 -0.71
N GLU A 356 -0.04 6.63 0.04
CA GLU A 356 0.90 7.03 1.09
C GLU A 356 2.31 6.46 0.88
N THR A 357 2.59 5.86 -0.27
CA THR A 357 3.92 5.32 -0.59
C THR A 357 4.92 6.47 -0.72
N ALA A 358 5.96 6.48 0.12
CA ALA A 358 6.90 7.60 0.24
C ALA A 358 7.54 7.97 -1.10
N ASP A 359 8.13 6.99 -1.79
CA ASP A 359 8.78 7.23 -3.09
C ASP A 359 7.80 7.72 -4.15
N THR A 360 6.59 7.14 -4.18
CA THR A 360 5.55 7.53 -5.14
C THR A 360 5.05 8.95 -4.90
N LEU A 361 4.92 9.35 -3.63
CA LEU A 361 4.57 10.72 -3.24
C LEU A 361 5.68 11.71 -3.61
N ALA A 362 6.94 11.33 -3.40
CA ALA A 362 8.07 12.16 -3.81
C ALA A 362 8.15 12.33 -5.34
N ALA A 363 7.90 11.26 -6.10
CA ALA A 363 7.83 11.33 -7.56
C ALA A 363 6.69 12.22 -8.07
N LEU A 364 5.53 12.21 -7.40
CA LEU A 364 4.43 13.13 -7.67
C LEU A 364 4.87 14.59 -7.51
N ARG A 365 5.52 14.90 -6.39
CA ARG A 365 6.01 16.26 -6.09
C ARG A 365 7.04 16.72 -7.11
N GLU A 366 7.95 15.84 -7.49
CA GLU A 366 8.95 16.10 -8.56
C GLU A 366 8.28 16.45 -9.89
N CYS A 367 7.24 15.71 -10.30
CA CYS A 367 6.47 16.03 -11.50
C CYS A 367 5.81 17.40 -11.41
N LYS A 368 5.19 17.73 -10.27
CA LYS A 368 4.52 19.03 -10.06
C LYS A 368 5.50 20.20 -10.06
N GLU A 369 6.64 20.07 -9.38
CA GLU A 369 7.69 21.11 -9.36
C GLU A 369 8.21 21.43 -10.76
N ARG A 370 8.19 20.44 -11.67
CA ARG A 370 8.58 20.60 -13.08
C ARG A 370 7.42 20.98 -14.00
N GLY A 371 6.24 21.24 -13.45
CA GLY A 371 5.07 21.71 -14.21
C GLY A 371 4.36 20.63 -15.02
N VAL A 372 4.59 19.35 -14.73
CA VAL A 372 3.88 18.22 -15.36
C VAL A 372 2.58 17.96 -14.61
N ARG A 373 1.46 17.93 -15.34
CA ARG A 373 0.15 17.62 -14.79
C ARG A 373 0.09 16.19 -14.26
N THR A 374 -0.44 16.01 -13.05
CA THR A 374 -0.46 14.74 -12.33
C THR A 374 -1.87 14.20 -12.13
N ILE A 375 -2.05 12.89 -12.37
CA ILE A 375 -3.26 12.13 -12.01
C ILE A 375 -2.88 11.06 -11.00
N GLY A 376 -3.42 11.14 -9.79
CA GLY A 376 -3.30 10.09 -8.80
C GLY A 376 -4.30 8.96 -9.04
N VAL A 377 -3.83 7.71 -9.20
CA VAL A 377 -4.68 6.51 -9.22
C VAL A 377 -4.53 5.83 -7.87
N VAL A 378 -5.50 6.01 -6.99
CA VAL A 378 -5.42 5.59 -5.59
C VAL A 378 -6.72 4.94 -5.11
N ASN A 379 -6.64 4.13 -4.05
CA ASN A 379 -7.82 3.52 -3.45
C ASN A 379 -8.28 4.24 -2.17
N VAL A 380 -7.36 4.83 -1.41
CA VAL A 380 -7.67 5.46 -0.13
C VAL A 380 -8.06 6.91 -0.31
N VAL A 381 -9.31 7.22 0.00
CA VAL A 381 -9.85 8.59 -0.07
C VAL A 381 -9.13 9.48 0.93
N GLY A 382 -8.75 10.70 0.48
CA GLY A 382 -8.05 11.66 1.32
C GLY A 382 -6.59 11.33 1.64
N SER A 383 -6.00 10.32 0.97
CA SER A 383 -4.57 10.02 1.09
C SER A 383 -3.70 11.19 0.59
N SER A 384 -2.41 11.17 0.94
CA SER A 384 -1.49 12.25 0.58
C SER A 384 -1.39 12.45 -0.94
N ILE A 385 -1.26 11.37 -1.71
CA ILE A 385 -1.28 11.46 -3.19
C ILE A 385 -2.61 12.02 -3.71
N ALA A 386 -3.75 11.60 -3.12
CA ALA A 386 -5.05 12.11 -3.53
C ALA A 386 -5.22 13.62 -3.29
N ARG A 387 -4.64 14.15 -2.22
CA ARG A 387 -4.70 15.58 -1.90
C ARG A 387 -3.70 16.43 -2.69
N GLU A 388 -2.56 15.87 -3.04
CA GLU A 388 -1.47 16.60 -3.68
C GLU A 388 -1.50 16.52 -5.22
N ALA A 389 -2.10 15.48 -5.82
CA ALA A 389 -2.26 15.37 -7.27
C ALA A 389 -3.19 16.46 -7.82
N ASP A 390 -3.01 16.83 -9.09
CA ASP A 390 -3.88 17.82 -9.75
C ASP A 390 -5.28 17.25 -10.03
N ALA A 391 -5.39 15.93 -10.17
CA ALA A 391 -6.65 15.19 -10.25
C ALA A 391 -6.47 13.79 -9.66
N THR A 392 -7.57 13.18 -9.19
CA THR A 392 -7.55 11.85 -8.57
C THR A 392 -8.60 10.93 -9.16
N LEU A 393 -8.17 9.76 -9.58
CA LEU A 393 -9.03 8.66 -9.99
C LEU A 393 -9.03 7.62 -8.86
N TYR A 394 -10.12 7.57 -8.11
CA TYR A 394 -10.29 6.56 -7.05
C TYR A 394 -10.71 5.21 -7.64
N THR A 395 -10.07 4.13 -7.17
CA THR A 395 -10.36 2.78 -7.66
C THR A 395 -11.54 2.11 -6.98
N TRP A 396 -12.04 2.65 -5.87
CA TRP A 396 -13.19 2.16 -5.11
C TRP A 396 -13.15 0.65 -4.78
N ALA A 397 -11.94 0.11 -4.60
CA ALA A 397 -11.74 -1.32 -4.32
C ALA A 397 -12.13 -1.74 -2.90
N GLY A 398 -12.55 -0.80 -2.05
CA GLY A 398 -12.72 -1.05 -0.63
C GLY A 398 -11.39 -1.35 0.09
N PRO A 399 -11.41 -1.69 1.39
CA PRO A 399 -10.19 -1.98 2.15
C PRO A 399 -9.48 -3.23 1.60
N GLU A 400 -8.16 -3.15 1.42
CA GLU A 400 -7.28 -4.26 1.08
C GLU A 400 -6.28 -4.47 2.22
N ILE A 401 -6.42 -5.58 2.95
CA ILE A 401 -5.75 -5.86 4.23
C ILE A 401 -4.54 -6.78 4.05
N ALA A 402 -4.65 -7.80 3.18
CA ALA A 402 -3.52 -8.67 2.88
C ALA A 402 -2.33 -7.86 2.38
N VAL A 403 -1.13 -8.16 2.88
CA VAL A 403 0.09 -7.41 2.52
C VAL A 403 0.36 -7.50 1.03
N ALA A 404 0.28 -8.70 0.46
CA ALA A 404 0.40 -8.90 -0.98
C ALA A 404 -0.84 -8.35 -1.71
N THR A 405 -0.65 -7.36 -2.55
CA THR A 405 -1.70 -6.70 -3.33
C THR A 405 -2.34 -7.64 -4.36
N THR A 406 -3.66 -7.67 -4.43
CA THR A 406 -4.44 -8.47 -5.40
C THR A 406 -5.51 -7.65 -6.11
N LYS A 407 -6.62 -7.31 -5.45
CA LYS A 407 -7.73 -6.56 -6.06
C LYS A 407 -7.34 -5.13 -6.46
N ALA A 408 -6.44 -4.49 -5.71
CA ALA A 408 -5.97 -3.16 -6.07
C ALA A 408 -5.19 -3.17 -7.40
N TYR A 409 -4.39 -4.20 -7.69
CA TYR A 409 -3.75 -4.35 -9.01
C TYR A 409 -4.79 -4.37 -10.14
N SER A 410 -5.85 -5.18 -10.02
CA SER A 410 -6.91 -5.31 -11.03
C SER A 410 -7.71 -4.02 -11.20
N THR A 411 -7.99 -3.29 -10.12
CA THR A 411 -8.71 -2.01 -10.19
C THR A 411 -7.85 -0.88 -10.75
N GLN A 412 -6.56 -0.87 -10.46
CA GLN A 412 -5.60 0.07 -11.07
C GLN A 412 -5.45 -0.18 -12.57
N LEU A 413 -5.44 -1.45 -13.02
CA LEU A 413 -5.50 -1.78 -14.45
C LEU A 413 -6.77 -1.22 -15.09
N ALA A 414 -7.94 -1.45 -14.47
CA ALA A 414 -9.22 -0.96 -14.96
C ALA A 414 -9.24 0.57 -15.09
N ALA A 415 -8.67 1.28 -14.12
CA ALA A 415 -8.49 2.74 -14.17
C ALA A 415 -7.62 3.17 -15.36
N CYS A 416 -6.50 2.47 -15.58
CA CYS A 416 -5.61 2.75 -16.72
C CYS A 416 -6.29 2.42 -18.07
N TYR A 417 -7.15 1.40 -18.13
CA TYR A 417 -7.90 1.09 -19.35
C TYR A 417 -8.90 2.19 -19.70
N LEU A 418 -9.62 2.74 -18.71
CA LEU A 418 -10.52 3.88 -18.93
C LEU A 418 -9.75 5.07 -19.52
N LEU A 419 -8.61 5.41 -18.94
CA LEU A 419 -7.75 6.49 -19.44
C LEU A 419 -7.29 6.20 -20.88
N ALA A 420 -6.75 5.00 -21.15
CA ALA A 420 -6.19 4.66 -22.45
C ALA A 420 -7.24 4.65 -23.58
N VAL A 421 -8.42 4.09 -23.31
CA VAL A 421 -9.53 4.02 -24.29
C VAL A 421 -10.09 5.40 -24.57
N GLU A 422 -10.28 6.24 -23.55
CA GLU A 422 -10.77 7.61 -23.74
C GLU A 422 -9.75 8.49 -24.46
N PHE A 423 -8.47 8.40 -24.10
CA PHE A 423 -7.39 9.09 -24.83
C PHE A 423 -7.32 8.68 -26.29
N ALA A 424 -7.49 7.38 -26.58
CA ALA A 424 -7.49 6.88 -27.96
C ALA A 424 -8.64 7.48 -28.78
N ARG A 425 -9.85 7.59 -28.20
CA ARG A 425 -11.02 8.21 -28.82
C ARG A 425 -10.77 9.71 -29.09
N VAL A 426 -10.41 10.44 -28.04
CA VAL A 426 -10.24 11.90 -28.11
C VAL A 426 -9.12 12.30 -29.07
N CYS A 427 -8.02 11.53 -29.08
CA CYS A 427 -6.91 11.73 -30.04
C CYS A 427 -7.21 11.22 -31.45
N GLY A 428 -8.41 10.66 -31.72
CA GLY A 428 -8.80 10.15 -33.03
C GLY A 428 -7.92 8.99 -33.53
N LYS A 429 -7.49 8.10 -32.61
CA LYS A 429 -6.63 6.96 -32.91
C LYS A 429 -7.39 5.66 -33.11
N ILE A 430 -8.64 5.63 -32.69
CA ILE A 430 -9.59 4.54 -32.91
C ILE A 430 -10.90 5.10 -33.44
N GLU A 431 -11.59 4.31 -34.28
CA GLU A 431 -12.91 4.64 -34.81
C GLU A 431 -13.98 4.45 -33.74
N GLU A 432 -15.14 5.11 -33.88
CA GLU A 432 -16.23 5.08 -32.92
C GLU A 432 -16.77 3.65 -32.67
N GLU A 433 -16.78 2.79 -33.71
CA GLU A 433 -17.17 1.40 -33.59
C GLU A 433 -16.22 0.61 -32.67
N LYS A 434 -14.89 0.79 -32.86
CA LYS A 434 -13.87 0.16 -32.00
C LYS A 434 -13.94 0.68 -30.57
N TYR A 435 -14.20 1.98 -30.40
CA TYR A 435 -14.42 2.56 -29.07
C TYR A 435 -15.61 1.90 -28.37
N ALA A 436 -16.75 1.78 -29.05
CA ALA A 436 -17.94 1.15 -28.49
C ALA A 436 -17.71 -0.34 -28.12
N GLU A 437 -16.96 -1.08 -28.98
CA GLU A 437 -16.55 -2.45 -28.68
C GLU A 437 -15.71 -2.53 -27.39
N LEU A 438 -14.69 -1.67 -27.25
CA LEU A 438 -13.82 -1.65 -26.08
C LEU A 438 -14.57 -1.29 -24.79
N VAL A 439 -15.48 -0.30 -24.86
CA VAL A 439 -16.32 0.07 -23.72
C VAL A 439 -17.24 -1.08 -23.31
N ALA A 440 -17.90 -1.74 -24.28
CA ALA A 440 -18.74 -2.91 -24.00
C ALA A 440 -17.91 -4.05 -23.38
N GLU A 441 -16.70 -4.26 -23.85
CA GLU A 441 -15.79 -5.27 -23.32
C GLU A 441 -15.36 -4.96 -21.87
N LEU A 442 -15.11 -3.69 -21.53
CA LEU A 442 -14.84 -3.25 -20.16
C LEU A 442 -16.05 -3.50 -19.23
N GLN A 443 -17.27 -3.29 -19.71
CA GLN A 443 -18.47 -3.51 -18.90
C GLN A 443 -18.68 -4.97 -18.51
N ILE A 444 -18.30 -5.92 -19.37
CA ILE A 444 -18.40 -7.37 -19.10
C ILE A 444 -17.15 -7.98 -18.49
N LEU A 445 -16.05 -7.21 -18.37
CA LEU A 445 -14.79 -7.68 -17.80
C LEU A 445 -14.93 -8.24 -16.37
N PRO A 446 -15.70 -7.62 -15.46
CA PRO A 446 -15.97 -8.18 -14.13
C PRO A 446 -16.54 -9.60 -14.15
N ASP A 447 -17.46 -9.89 -15.05
CA ASP A 447 -18.10 -11.21 -15.16
C ASP A 447 -17.11 -12.25 -15.71
N LYS A 448 -16.21 -11.85 -16.59
CA LYS A 448 -15.11 -12.70 -17.08
C LYS A 448 -14.10 -13.01 -15.97
N ILE A 449 -13.80 -12.04 -15.11
CA ILE A 449 -12.95 -12.25 -13.91
C ILE A 449 -13.64 -13.24 -12.97
N ALA A 450 -14.93 -13.08 -12.70
CA ALA A 450 -15.71 -14.02 -11.88
C ALA A 450 -15.66 -15.44 -12.43
N LYS A 451 -15.76 -15.60 -13.75
CA LYS A 451 -15.64 -16.90 -14.41
C LYS A 451 -14.23 -17.51 -14.26
N THR A 452 -13.18 -16.70 -14.28
CA THR A 452 -11.81 -17.16 -14.07
C THR A 452 -11.61 -17.75 -12.67
N LEU A 453 -12.33 -17.26 -11.68
CA LEU A 453 -12.27 -17.73 -10.29
C LEU A 453 -12.90 -19.11 -10.06
N THR A 454 -13.56 -19.71 -11.05
CA THR A 454 -14.25 -21.00 -10.87
C THR A 454 -13.34 -22.22 -10.94
N ASP A 455 -12.11 -22.13 -11.46
CA ASP A 455 -11.16 -23.26 -11.64
C ASP A 455 -10.17 -23.42 -10.47
N ASN A 456 -10.58 -23.08 -9.25
CA ASN A 456 -9.72 -23.05 -8.07
C ASN A 456 -9.12 -24.42 -7.69
N GLU A 457 -9.92 -25.47 -7.74
CA GLU A 457 -9.50 -26.82 -7.29
C GLU A 457 -8.34 -27.37 -8.13
N ARG A 458 -8.36 -27.14 -9.44
CA ARG A 458 -7.27 -27.59 -10.34
C ARG A 458 -5.97 -26.86 -10.05
N ILE A 459 -6.04 -25.54 -9.81
CA ILE A 459 -4.87 -24.73 -9.45
C ILE A 459 -4.35 -25.15 -8.08
N GLN A 460 -5.23 -25.39 -7.11
CA GLN A 460 -4.86 -25.87 -5.77
C GLN A 460 -4.13 -27.23 -5.84
N TRP A 461 -4.67 -28.18 -6.60
CA TRP A 461 -4.02 -29.48 -6.82
C TRP A 461 -2.62 -29.30 -7.45
N PHE A 462 -2.50 -28.46 -8.45
CA PHE A 462 -1.24 -28.17 -9.09
C PHE A 462 -0.24 -27.54 -8.11
N ALA A 463 -0.66 -26.53 -7.37
CA ALA A 463 0.15 -25.80 -6.39
C ALA A 463 0.76 -26.75 -5.33
N SER A 464 0.02 -27.76 -4.88
CA SER A 464 0.49 -28.72 -3.88
C SER A 464 1.75 -29.47 -4.30
N LYS A 465 1.96 -29.66 -5.61
CA LYS A 465 3.15 -30.34 -6.17
C LYS A 465 4.40 -29.46 -6.15
N TYR A 466 4.22 -28.13 -6.14
CA TYR A 466 5.30 -27.17 -6.22
C TYR A 466 5.61 -26.48 -4.90
N ALA A 467 4.97 -26.85 -3.81
CA ALA A 467 5.24 -26.30 -2.48
C ALA A 467 6.72 -26.47 -2.04
N SER A 468 7.42 -27.47 -2.57
CA SER A 468 8.85 -27.71 -2.28
C SER A 468 9.81 -27.20 -3.38
N ALA A 469 9.30 -26.50 -4.40
CA ALA A 469 10.14 -25.91 -5.43
C ALA A 469 11.14 -24.92 -4.82
N LYS A 470 12.34 -24.82 -5.40
CA LYS A 470 13.34 -23.83 -5.03
C LYS A 470 13.22 -22.56 -5.85
N ASP A 471 12.98 -22.73 -7.13
CA ASP A 471 12.95 -21.69 -8.14
C ASP A 471 11.76 -21.88 -9.09
N ALA A 472 11.28 -20.79 -9.68
CA ALA A 472 10.27 -20.79 -10.71
C ALA A 472 10.50 -19.63 -11.69
N PHE A 473 10.26 -19.88 -12.99
CA PHE A 473 10.27 -18.82 -13.99
C PHE A 473 8.87 -18.53 -14.49
N PHE A 474 8.61 -17.22 -14.72
CA PHE A 474 7.41 -16.72 -15.33
C PHE A 474 7.78 -16.06 -16.66
N ILE A 475 7.22 -16.52 -17.76
CA ILE A 475 7.59 -16.00 -19.08
C ILE A 475 6.36 -15.58 -19.88
N GLY A 476 6.53 -14.50 -20.64
CA GLY A 476 5.50 -13.96 -21.52
C GLY A 476 6.11 -13.11 -22.63
N ARG A 477 5.29 -12.68 -23.58
CA ARG A 477 5.66 -11.74 -24.62
C ARG A 477 4.69 -10.58 -24.69
N GLY A 478 5.19 -9.36 -24.91
CA GLY A 478 4.33 -8.17 -24.95
C GLY A 478 3.59 -8.00 -23.64
N LEU A 479 2.27 -7.84 -23.71
CA LEU A 479 1.42 -7.65 -22.52
C LEU A 479 1.46 -8.86 -21.55
N ASP A 480 1.65 -10.09 -22.08
CA ASP A 480 1.79 -11.28 -21.25
C ASP A 480 3.08 -11.28 -20.41
N TYR A 481 4.13 -10.59 -20.86
CA TYR A 481 5.32 -10.36 -20.02
C TYR A 481 5.02 -9.44 -18.84
N ALA A 482 4.21 -8.41 -19.05
CA ALA A 482 3.82 -7.51 -17.97
C ALA A 482 3.07 -8.24 -16.84
N VAL A 483 2.17 -9.17 -17.18
CA VAL A 483 1.48 -9.97 -16.15
C VAL A 483 2.38 -11.05 -15.54
N ALA A 484 3.36 -11.57 -16.29
CA ALA A 484 4.34 -12.50 -15.76
C ALA A 484 5.21 -11.85 -14.66
N LEU A 485 5.55 -10.56 -14.78
CA LEU A 485 6.22 -9.77 -13.73
C LEU A 485 5.41 -9.79 -12.43
N GLU A 486 4.11 -9.50 -12.51
CA GLU A 486 3.22 -9.49 -11.34
C GLU A 486 3.04 -10.89 -10.74
N GLY A 487 2.84 -11.91 -11.58
CA GLY A 487 2.75 -13.30 -11.13
C GLY A 487 3.99 -13.76 -10.38
N SER A 488 5.18 -13.46 -10.89
CA SER A 488 6.45 -13.72 -10.23
C SER A 488 6.58 -12.96 -8.90
N LEU A 489 6.17 -11.70 -8.85
CA LEU A 489 6.19 -10.91 -7.62
C LEU A 489 5.30 -11.55 -6.56
N LYS A 490 4.03 -11.84 -6.86
CA LYS A 490 3.11 -12.50 -5.91
C LYS A 490 3.68 -13.84 -5.43
N PHE A 491 4.25 -14.61 -6.34
CA PHE A 491 4.78 -15.94 -6.01
C PHE A 491 5.93 -15.83 -4.99
N LYS A 492 6.91 -14.94 -5.20
CA LYS A 492 8.05 -14.76 -4.28
C LYS A 492 7.65 -14.13 -2.95
N GLU A 493 6.72 -13.18 -2.95
CA GLU A 493 6.30 -12.43 -1.75
C GLU A 493 5.74 -13.34 -0.66
N ILE A 494 4.90 -14.29 -1.02
CA ILE A 494 4.13 -15.07 -0.05
C ILE A 494 4.60 -16.53 0.08
N SER A 495 5.22 -17.12 -0.96
CA SER A 495 5.72 -18.49 -0.90
C SER A 495 7.20 -18.59 -0.47
N TYR A 496 7.93 -17.49 -0.56
CA TYR A 496 9.38 -17.40 -0.34
C TYR A 496 10.20 -18.30 -1.29
N ILE A 497 9.59 -18.74 -2.40
CA ILE A 497 10.29 -19.42 -3.47
C ILE A 497 10.88 -18.35 -4.38
N HIS A 498 12.17 -18.46 -4.70
CA HIS A 498 12.78 -17.54 -5.64
C HIS A 498 12.08 -17.65 -7.00
N SER A 499 11.68 -16.53 -7.57
CA SER A 499 11.08 -16.52 -8.91
C SER A 499 11.48 -15.27 -9.67
N GLU A 500 11.65 -15.43 -10.97
CA GLU A 500 11.95 -14.35 -11.90
C GLU A 500 11.00 -14.38 -13.08
N ALA A 501 10.73 -13.17 -13.63
CA ALA A 501 9.96 -13.04 -14.85
C ALA A 501 10.86 -12.56 -16.00
N PHE A 502 10.73 -13.18 -17.16
CA PHE A 502 11.49 -12.83 -18.36
C PHE A 502 10.56 -12.62 -19.55
N ALA A 503 10.91 -11.64 -20.39
CA ALA A 503 10.42 -11.67 -21.76
C ALA A 503 10.88 -12.99 -22.41
N ALA A 504 9.93 -13.80 -22.92
CA ALA A 504 10.23 -15.17 -23.31
C ALA A 504 11.35 -15.29 -24.38
N GLY A 505 11.53 -14.25 -25.22
CA GLY A 505 12.65 -14.17 -26.15
C GLY A 505 14.01 -14.06 -25.49
N GLU A 506 14.09 -13.42 -24.33
CA GLU A 506 15.32 -13.20 -23.57
C GLU A 506 15.83 -14.45 -22.85
N MET A 507 14.99 -15.48 -22.72
CA MET A 507 15.43 -16.76 -22.12
C MET A 507 16.71 -17.29 -22.75
N LYS A 508 16.88 -17.14 -24.06
CA LYS A 508 18.05 -17.61 -24.82
C LYS A 508 19.34 -16.84 -24.51
N HIS A 509 19.23 -15.64 -23.95
CA HIS A 509 20.35 -14.75 -23.70
C HIS A 509 20.95 -14.89 -22.29
N GLY A 510 20.68 -16.00 -21.61
CA GLY A 510 21.24 -16.32 -20.30
C GLY A 510 20.34 -17.20 -19.44
N PRO A 511 19.11 -16.74 -19.10
CA PRO A 511 18.27 -17.41 -18.08
C PRO A 511 17.98 -18.88 -18.33
N ILE A 512 17.93 -19.31 -19.59
CA ILE A 512 17.70 -20.71 -19.97
C ILE A 512 18.76 -21.69 -19.41
N SER A 513 19.94 -21.19 -19.06
CA SER A 513 21.02 -21.97 -18.43
C SER A 513 20.65 -22.46 -17.03
N LEU A 514 19.69 -21.81 -16.38
CA LEU A 514 19.22 -22.15 -15.03
C LEU A 514 18.12 -23.23 -15.05
N ILE A 515 17.62 -23.61 -16.22
CA ILE A 515 16.56 -24.63 -16.32
C ILE A 515 17.12 -26.00 -15.96
N GLU A 516 16.61 -26.57 -14.89
CA GLU A 516 16.86 -27.90 -14.43
C GLU A 516 15.64 -28.80 -14.59
N LYS A 517 15.85 -30.12 -14.42
CA LYS A 517 14.78 -31.11 -14.51
C LYS A 517 13.67 -30.83 -13.49
N ASN A 518 12.43 -30.73 -13.96
CA ASN A 518 11.22 -30.43 -13.20
C ASN A 518 11.15 -29.00 -12.60
N MET A 519 12.04 -28.09 -13.01
CA MET A 519 11.89 -26.68 -12.64
C MET A 519 10.59 -26.12 -13.23
N LEU A 520 9.82 -25.40 -12.42
CA LEU A 520 8.57 -24.80 -12.86
C LEU A 520 8.83 -23.60 -13.79
N VAL A 521 8.24 -23.67 -14.98
CA VAL A 521 8.15 -22.53 -15.90
C VAL A 521 6.68 -22.25 -16.19
N VAL A 522 6.21 -21.09 -15.77
CA VAL A 522 4.86 -20.59 -16.03
C VAL A 522 4.89 -19.72 -17.28
N GLY A 523 4.25 -20.19 -18.34
CA GLY A 523 4.12 -19.45 -19.60
C GLY A 523 2.75 -18.81 -19.73
N VAL A 524 2.70 -17.52 -19.98
CA VAL A 524 1.46 -16.77 -20.28
C VAL A 524 1.35 -16.54 -21.77
N LEU A 525 0.24 -16.99 -22.38
CA LEU A 525 0.02 -17.04 -23.84
C LEU A 525 -1.39 -16.54 -24.19
N THR A 526 -1.75 -15.31 -23.84
CA THR A 526 -3.09 -14.76 -24.10
C THR A 526 -3.13 -13.85 -25.31
N GLN A 527 -1.96 -13.46 -25.86
CA GLN A 527 -1.86 -12.58 -27.02
C GLN A 527 -1.89 -13.40 -28.32
N PRO A 528 -2.95 -13.27 -29.17
CA PRO A 528 -3.14 -14.11 -30.33
C PRO A 528 -1.95 -14.06 -31.30
N ASP A 529 -1.43 -12.88 -31.59
CA ASP A 529 -0.35 -12.68 -32.57
C ASP A 529 1.01 -13.21 -32.08
N LEU A 530 1.14 -13.48 -30.79
CA LEU A 530 2.38 -13.95 -30.16
C LEU A 530 2.31 -15.42 -29.70
N TYR A 531 1.14 -16.06 -29.85
CA TYR A 531 0.88 -17.41 -29.35
C TYR A 531 1.89 -18.45 -29.85
N GLU A 532 2.08 -18.55 -31.16
CA GLU A 532 3.01 -19.52 -31.79
C GLU A 532 4.47 -19.29 -31.31
N LYS A 533 4.86 -18.03 -31.16
CA LYS A 533 6.19 -17.67 -30.66
C LYS A 533 6.38 -18.07 -29.20
N MET A 534 5.34 -17.93 -28.40
CA MET A 534 5.36 -18.37 -27.01
C MET A 534 5.41 -19.89 -26.89
N VAL A 535 4.61 -20.63 -27.67
CA VAL A 535 4.68 -22.11 -27.73
C VAL A 535 6.10 -22.56 -28.05
N SER A 536 6.74 -21.95 -29.04
CA SER A 536 8.14 -22.26 -29.39
C SER A 536 9.11 -22.04 -28.21
N ASN A 537 8.96 -20.95 -27.44
CA ASN A 537 9.81 -20.72 -26.27
C ASN A 537 9.55 -21.73 -25.15
N LEU A 538 8.30 -22.17 -24.96
CA LEU A 538 7.96 -23.22 -23.98
C LEU A 538 8.53 -24.59 -24.39
N VAL A 539 8.50 -24.92 -25.68
CA VAL A 539 9.15 -26.15 -26.22
C VAL A 539 10.64 -26.12 -25.91
N GLU A 540 11.31 -25.00 -26.09
CA GLU A 540 12.73 -24.84 -25.77
C GLU A 540 13.04 -25.06 -24.27
N ALA A 541 12.19 -24.50 -23.38
CA ALA A 541 12.32 -24.73 -21.96
C ALA A 541 12.05 -26.22 -21.60
N LYS A 542 10.98 -26.80 -22.15
CA LYS A 542 10.63 -28.22 -21.95
C LYS A 542 11.72 -29.17 -22.40
N SER A 543 12.40 -28.88 -23.52
CA SER A 543 13.51 -29.72 -24.03
C SER A 543 14.72 -29.78 -23.10
N ARG A 544 14.81 -28.85 -22.15
CA ARG A 544 15.85 -28.79 -21.11
C ARG A 544 15.37 -29.33 -19.75
N GLY A 545 14.15 -29.85 -19.71
CA GLY A 545 13.61 -30.53 -18.54
C GLY A 545 12.66 -29.71 -17.69
N ALA A 546 12.29 -28.51 -18.11
CA ALA A 546 11.30 -27.70 -17.40
C ALA A 546 9.94 -28.44 -17.34
N TYR A 547 9.24 -28.20 -16.23
CA TYR A 547 7.83 -28.54 -16.11
C TYR A 547 7.00 -27.30 -16.45
N ILE A 548 6.19 -27.40 -17.48
CA ILE A 548 5.50 -26.25 -18.07
C ILE A 548 4.07 -26.15 -17.54
N MET A 549 3.74 -25.01 -16.93
CA MET A 549 2.37 -24.54 -16.75
C MET A 549 2.05 -23.54 -17.85
N GLY A 550 1.07 -23.83 -18.70
CA GLY A 550 0.59 -22.93 -19.75
C GLY A 550 -0.69 -22.21 -19.31
N LEU A 551 -0.69 -20.89 -19.32
CA LEU A 551 -1.86 -20.04 -19.04
C LEU A 551 -2.30 -19.36 -20.34
N THR A 552 -3.48 -19.70 -20.85
CA THR A 552 -3.96 -19.22 -22.15
C THR A 552 -5.49 -19.00 -22.16
N THR A 553 -6.02 -18.54 -23.28
CA THR A 553 -7.47 -18.35 -23.45
C THR A 553 -8.15 -19.63 -23.97
N TYR A 554 -9.43 -19.81 -23.62
CA TYR A 554 -10.25 -20.89 -24.19
C TYR A 554 -10.18 -20.89 -25.72
N GLY A 555 -9.98 -22.07 -26.31
CA GLY A 555 -9.80 -22.28 -27.75
C GLY A 555 -8.37 -22.57 -28.17
N ASN A 556 -7.37 -22.28 -27.36
CA ASN A 556 -5.96 -22.53 -27.62
C ASN A 556 -5.53 -23.92 -27.08
N TYR A 557 -6.26 -24.97 -27.44
CA TYR A 557 -6.07 -26.30 -26.85
C TYR A 557 -4.78 -27.01 -27.30
N SER A 558 -4.17 -26.57 -28.40
CA SER A 558 -2.88 -27.11 -28.87
C SER A 558 -1.73 -26.92 -27.88
N ILE A 559 -1.87 -26.05 -26.90
CA ILE A 559 -0.87 -25.88 -25.82
C ILE A 559 -0.70 -27.18 -24.99
N GLU A 560 -1.71 -28.05 -24.94
CA GLU A 560 -1.67 -29.31 -24.19
C GLU A 560 -0.62 -30.27 -24.70
N ASP A 561 -0.20 -30.18 -25.96
CA ASP A 561 0.91 -30.92 -26.51
C ASP A 561 2.27 -30.50 -25.90
N THR A 562 2.35 -29.28 -25.47
CA THR A 562 3.58 -28.68 -24.92
C THR A 562 3.54 -28.58 -23.39
N ALA A 563 2.45 -28.06 -22.82
CA ALA A 563 2.32 -27.85 -21.38
C ALA A 563 2.08 -29.17 -20.63
N ASN A 564 2.57 -29.24 -19.41
CA ASN A 564 2.31 -30.36 -18.49
C ASN A 564 1.02 -30.10 -17.68
N PHE A 565 0.68 -28.83 -17.50
CA PHE A 565 -0.54 -28.37 -16.86
C PHE A 565 -1.02 -27.11 -17.57
N THR A 566 -2.31 -27.01 -17.85
CA THR A 566 -2.87 -25.88 -18.57
C THR A 566 -4.01 -25.25 -17.78
N VAL A 567 -4.02 -23.91 -17.74
CA VAL A 567 -5.09 -23.10 -17.19
C VAL A 567 -5.68 -22.25 -18.31
N TYR A 568 -6.99 -22.22 -18.41
CA TYR A 568 -7.72 -21.46 -19.41
C TYR A 568 -8.48 -20.30 -18.77
N VAL A 569 -8.36 -19.12 -19.39
CA VAL A 569 -9.15 -17.93 -19.03
C VAL A 569 -10.15 -17.58 -20.16
N PRO A 570 -11.23 -16.90 -19.88
CA PRO A 570 -12.16 -16.44 -20.91
C PRO A 570 -11.48 -15.59 -21.98
N LYS A 571 -12.00 -15.64 -23.21
CA LYS A 571 -11.59 -14.71 -24.26
C LYS A 571 -12.04 -13.30 -23.92
N THR A 572 -11.18 -12.33 -24.18
CA THR A 572 -11.44 -10.91 -24.03
C THR A 572 -10.70 -10.14 -25.14
N ASP A 573 -10.92 -8.84 -25.27
CA ASP A 573 -10.04 -8.03 -26.11
C ASP A 573 -8.59 -8.17 -25.59
N PRO A 574 -7.60 -8.40 -26.47
CA PRO A 574 -6.21 -8.64 -26.05
C PRO A 574 -5.63 -7.58 -25.11
N HIS A 575 -6.08 -6.32 -25.22
CA HIS A 575 -5.64 -5.23 -24.34
C HIS A 575 -6.05 -5.42 -22.87
N PHE A 576 -7.11 -6.18 -22.59
CA PHE A 576 -7.64 -6.42 -21.25
C PHE A 576 -7.31 -7.81 -20.68
N ALA A 577 -6.58 -8.63 -21.44
CA ALA A 577 -6.24 -10.01 -21.06
C ALA A 577 -5.47 -10.12 -19.73
N THR A 578 -4.70 -9.09 -19.38
CA THR A 578 -3.95 -9.01 -18.11
C THR A 578 -4.86 -9.17 -16.89
N SER A 579 -6.07 -8.56 -16.92
CA SER A 579 -7.03 -8.64 -15.80
C SER A 579 -7.57 -10.04 -15.56
N LEU A 580 -7.56 -10.91 -16.58
CA LEU A 580 -7.95 -12.31 -16.46
C LEU A 580 -6.76 -13.20 -16.09
N SER A 581 -5.62 -12.97 -16.72
CA SER A 581 -4.41 -13.81 -16.55
C SER A 581 -3.79 -13.68 -15.17
N VAL A 582 -3.89 -12.52 -14.51
CA VAL A 582 -3.32 -12.31 -13.17
C VAL A 582 -4.00 -13.18 -12.11
N VAL A 583 -5.30 -13.46 -12.25
CA VAL A 583 -6.09 -14.19 -11.24
C VAL A 583 -5.57 -15.61 -10.99
N PRO A 584 -5.35 -16.46 -12.00
CA PRO A 584 -4.74 -17.79 -11.80
C PRO A 584 -3.34 -17.72 -11.21
N LEU A 585 -2.57 -16.66 -11.49
CA LEU A 585 -1.22 -16.50 -10.93
C LEU A 585 -1.27 -16.13 -9.44
N GLN A 586 -2.24 -15.30 -9.04
CA GLN A 586 -2.51 -14.98 -7.63
C GLN A 586 -2.96 -16.23 -6.86
N LEU A 587 -3.87 -17.04 -7.44
CA LEU A 587 -4.32 -18.29 -6.86
C LEU A 587 -3.18 -19.31 -6.73
N LEU A 588 -2.31 -19.43 -7.74
CA LEU A 588 -1.12 -20.28 -7.68
C LEU A 588 -0.23 -19.89 -6.51
N ALA A 589 0.11 -18.61 -6.39
CA ALA A 589 0.94 -18.10 -5.31
C ALA A 589 0.30 -18.38 -3.94
N TYR A 590 -0.99 -18.11 -3.80
CA TYR A 590 -1.77 -18.37 -2.58
C TYR A 590 -1.74 -19.84 -2.17
N TYR A 591 -2.09 -20.76 -3.06
CA TYR A 591 -2.18 -22.18 -2.73
C TYR A 591 -0.81 -22.82 -2.48
N VAL A 592 0.25 -22.41 -3.19
CA VAL A 592 1.62 -22.84 -2.88
C VAL A 592 2.01 -22.43 -1.47
N SER A 593 1.66 -21.21 -1.05
CA SER A 593 2.00 -20.70 0.26
C SER A 593 1.20 -21.39 1.38
N CYS A 594 -0.09 -21.65 1.16
CA CYS A 594 -0.91 -22.43 2.08
C CYS A 594 -0.39 -23.88 2.23
N ALA A 595 0.01 -24.51 1.13
CA ALA A 595 0.60 -25.86 1.16
C ALA A 595 1.93 -25.91 1.94
N LYS A 596 2.63 -24.79 2.05
CA LYS A 596 3.83 -24.62 2.90
C LYS A 596 3.51 -24.25 4.34
N GLY A 597 2.25 -24.02 4.70
CA GLY A 597 1.84 -23.59 6.04
C GLY A 597 2.27 -22.15 6.37
N LEU A 598 2.38 -21.28 5.36
CA LEU A 598 2.82 -19.89 5.51
C LEU A 598 1.62 -18.95 5.73
N ASP A 599 1.84 -17.87 6.47
CA ASP A 599 0.85 -16.80 6.64
C ASP A 599 0.81 -15.93 5.37
N VAL A 600 -0.21 -16.11 4.56
CA VAL A 600 -0.36 -15.41 3.26
C VAL A 600 -0.81 -13.96 3.42
N ASP A 601 -1.49 -13.63 4.53
CA ASP A 601 -1.94 -12.27 4.79
C ASP A 601 -0.82 -11.37 5.31
N LYS A 602 0.11 -11.97 6.07
CA LYS A 602 1.23 -11.26 6.71
C LYS A 602 2.54 -11.98 6.43
N PRO A 603 3.03 -11.96 5.17
CA PRO A 603 4.29 -12.58 4.83
C PRO A 603 5.45 -11.90 5.56
N ARG A 604 6.47 -12.67 5.91
CA ARG A 604 7.65 -12.17 6.64
C ARG A 604 8.36 -11.07 5.84
N ASN A 605 8.93 -10.11 6.55
CA ASN A 605 9.75 -9.03 5.98
C ASN A 605 9.03 -8.13 4.97
N LEU A 606 7.70 -8.11 4.95
CA LEU A 606 6.92 -7.22 4.11
C LEU A 606 5.90 -6.42 4.93
N ALA A 607 5.61 -5.23 4.45
CA ALA A 607 4.58 -4.35 4.98
C ALA A 607 3.62 -3.93 3.87
N LYS A 608 2.33 -3.74 4.18
CA LYS A 608 1.29 -3.40 3.19
C LYS A 608 1.57 -2.10 2.44
N SER A 609 2.12 -1.10 3.11
CA SER A 609 2.44 0.19 2.51
C SER A 609 3.78 0.69 3.05
N VAL A 610 4.67 1.14 2.18
CA VAL A 610 6.00 1.67 2.52
C VAL A 610 5.92 3.18 2.53
N THR A 611 5.81 3.78 3.73
CA THR A 611 5.68 5.24 3.92
C THR A 611 6.96 5.88 4.45
N VAL A 612 8.06 5.15 4.40
CA VAL A 612 9.40 5.62 4.74
C VAL A 612 10.35 5.19 3.63
N GLU A 613 11.41 5.92 3.49
CA GLU A 613 12.52 5.62 2.59
C GLU A 613 13.52 4.67 3.23
#